data_11bcf8b2cc7e2feb3ad79a942664a16a
#
_entry.id   11bcf8b2cc7e2feb3ad79a942664a16a
#
_cell.length_a   1.000
_cell.length_b   1.000
_cell.length_c   1.000
_cell.angle_alpha   90.00
_cell.angle_beta   90.00
_cell.angle_gamma   90.00
#
_symmetry.space_group_name_H-M   'P 1'
#
loop_
_entity.id
_entity.type
_entity.pdbx_description
1 polymer ?
#
loop_
_entity_poly.entity_id
_entity_poly.type
_entity_poly.pdbx_seq_one_letter_code
_entity_poly.pdbx_strand_id
1 'polypeptide(L)'
;MAWPADSDDDHRWLREAIELSRRCPPSATAFSVGAVLVAADGRVLATGYSREFQPADHAEEVALAKAGLAPGDPRLAGATLYSSLEPCAARASKPTPCADLIIASGIGRVVVAWREPPIFVPGGGAVRLRKAGVAVTVVPELAGAARAVNAHLLPA
;
A
#
# COMPACT_ATOMS: atom_id res chain seq x y z
N MET A 1 1.21 -14.65 15.96
CA MET A 1 0.92 -15.52 14.80
C MET A 1 1.98 -15.32 13.75
N ALA A 2 2.57 -16.39 13.24
CA ALA A 2 3.49 -16.30 12.12
C ALA A 2 2.70 -16.14 10.81
N TRP A 3 3.07 -15.16 10.02
CA TRP A 3 2.47 -14.97 8.70
C TRP A 3 3.14 -15.92 7.71
N PRO A 4 2.38 -16.55 6.81
CA PRO A 4 2.98 -17.38 5.77
C PRO A 4 3.85 -16.52 4.85
N ALA A 5 4.77 -17.17 4.14
CA ALA A 5 5.44 -16.54 3.01
C ALA A 5 4.38 -16.12 1.97
N ASP A 6 4.80 -15.37 0.94
CA ASP A 6 3.86 -15.00 -0.11
C ASP A 6 3.14 -16.24 -0.66
N SER A 7 1.88 -16.07 -0.95
CA SER A 7 0.97 -17.14 -1.36
C SER A 7 0.28 -16.78 -2.67
N ASP A 8 -0.46 -17.73 -3.23
CA ASP A 8 -1.31 -17.46 -4.40
C ASP A 8 -2.31 -16.34 -4.10
N ASP A 9 -2.82 -16.26 -2.87
CA ASP A 9 -3.71 -15.17 -2.45
C ASP A 9 -2.97 -13.84 -2.43
N ASP A 10 -1.72 -13.81 -1.99
CA ASP A 10 -0.91 -12.60 -2.01
C ASP A 10 -0.70 -12.10 -3.44
N HIS A 11 -0.42 -12.99 -4.38
CA HIS A 11 -0.31 -12.62 -5.80
C HIS A 11 -1.64 -12.09 -6.34
N ARG A 12 -2.73 -12.76 -6.02
CA ARG A 12 -4.08 -12.37 -6.47
C ARG A 12 -4.44 -10.96 -6.02
N TRP A 13 -4.33 -10.69 -4.72
CA TRP A 13 -4.72 -9.39 -4.18
C TRP A 13 -3.76 -8.28 -4.62
N LEU A 14 -2.50 -8.61 -4.78
CA LEU A 14 -1.53 -7.63 -5.24
C LEU A 14 -1.76 -7.26 -6.71
N ARG A 15 -2.17 -8.22 -7.55
CA ARG A 15 -2.62 -7.92 -8.92
C ARG A 15 -3.84 -7.01 -8.93
N GLU A 16 -4.78 -7.22 -8.02
CA GLU A 16 -5.94 -6.32 -7.87
C GLU A 16 -5.50 -4.90 -7.51
N ALA A 17 -4.55 -4.77 -6.59
CA ALA A 17 -4.00 -3.47 -6.24
C ALA A 17 -3.35 -2.78 -7.45
N ILE A 18 -2.61 -3.53 -8.26
CA ILE A 18 -2.00 -3.02 -9.49
C ILE A 18 -3.08 -2.57 -10.48
N GLU A 19 -4.15 -3.34 -10.65
CA GLU A 19 -5.26 -2.94 -11.52
C GLU A 19 -5.94 -1.66 -11.03
N LEU A 20 -6.12 -1.52 -9.72
CA LEU A 20 -6.66 -0.27 -9.14
C LEU A 20 -5.74 0.92 -9.43
N SER A 21 -4.42 0.71 -9.45
CA SER A 21 -3.47 1.80 -9.74
C SER A 21 -3.67 2.40 -11.14
N ARG A 22 -4.23 1.62 -12.07
CA ARG A 22 -4.53 2.10 -13.43
C ARG A 22 -5.70 3.08 -13.47
N ARG A 23 -6.51 3.14 -12.43
CA ARG A 23 -7.65 4.07 -12.32
C ARG A 23 -7.24 5.46 -11.84
N CYS A 24 -6.00 5.61 -11.36
CA CYS A 24 -5.53 6.89 -10.85
C CYS A 24 -5.58 7.97 -11.92
N PRO A 25 -6.06 9.18 -11.60
CA PRO A 25 -5.88 10.32 -12.49
C PRO A 25 -4.40 10.53 -12.80
N PRO A 26 -4.05 10.97 -14.01
CA PRO A 26 -2.65 11.17 -14.39
C PRO A 26 -1.95 12.17 -13.47
N SER A 27 -0.66 11.93 -13.21
CA SER A 27 0.19 12.86 -12.46
C SER A 27 1.60 12.82 -13.02
N ALA A 28 2.23 13.99 -13.07
CA ALA A 28 3.65 14.13 -13.43
C ALA A 28 4.56 14.15 -12.21
N THR A 29 4.00 14.20 -10.99
CA THR A 29 4.75 14.45 -9.76
C THR A 29 4.50 13.41 -8.66
N ALA A 30 3.60 12.45 -8.87
CA ALA A 30 3.27 11.45 -7.88
C ALA A 30 2.99 10.10 -8.54
N PHE A 31 3.41 9.02 -7.87
CA PHE A 31 3.16 7.66 -8.34
C PHE A 31 1.68 7.32 -8.25
N SER A 32 1.24 6.48 -9.19
CA SER A 32 -0.10 5.88 -9.18
C SER A 32 -0.04 4.54 -8.50
N VAL A 33 -0.78 4.40 -7.41
CA VAL A 33 -0.75 3.25 -6.51
C VAL A 33 -2.17 2.75 -6.28
N GLY A 34 -2.32 1.45 -6.12
CA GLY A 34 -3.57 0.83 -5.68
C GLY A 34 -3.36 0.07 -4.39
N ALA A 35 -4.40 -0.02 -3.58
CA ALA A 35 -4.37 -0.74 -2.31
C ALA A 35 -5.65 -1.54 -2.09
N VAL A 36 -5.52 -2.72 -1.49
CA VAL A 36 -6.64 -3.59 -1.11
C VAL A 36 -6.43 -4.03 0.33
N LEU A 37 -7.39 -3.76 1.19
CA LEU A 37 -7.37 -4.20 2.59
C LEU A 37 -8.25 -5.44 2.73
N VAL A 38 -7.65 -6.56 3.14
CA VAL A 38 -8.30 -7.86 3.19
C VAL A 38 -8.30 -8.39 4.62
N ALA A 39 -9.47 -8.77 5.11
CA ALA A 39 -9.63 -9.35 6.45
C ALA A 39 -9.02 -10.75 6.53
N ALA A 40 -8.83 -11.25 7.76
CA ALA A 40 -8.29 -12.58 8.01
C ALA A 40 -9.10 -13.70 7.35
N ASP A 41 -10.42 -13.51 7.17
CA ASP A 41 -11.32 -14.46 6.51
C ASP A 41 -11.33 -14.36 4.98
N GLY A 42 -10.52 -13.47 4.40
CA GLY A 42 -10.43 -13.28 2.95
C GLY A 42 -11.40 -12.25 2.38
N ARG A 43 -12.24 -11.61 3.20
CA ARG A 43 -13.16 -10.57 2.71
C ARG A 43 -12.41 -9.26 2.49
N VAL A 44 -12.73 -8.59 1.39
CA VAL A 44 -12.21 -7.25 1.13
C VAL A 44 -12.93 -6.26 2.04
N LEU A 45 -12.18 -5.59 2.90
CA LEU A 45 -12.72 -4.55 3.78
C LEU A 45 -12.83 -3.21 3.06
N ALA A 46 -11.85 -2.89 2.24
CA ALA A 46 -11.85 -1.65 1.45
C ALA A 46 -10.77 -1.69 0.38
N THR A 47 -10.90 -0.81 -0.59
CA THR A 47 -9.89 -0.57 -1.63
C THR A 47 -9.62 0.92 -1.72
N GLY A 48 -8.50 1.28 -2.32
CA GLY A 48 -8.17 2.66 -2.57
C GLY A 48 -7.17 2.79 -3.72
N TYR A 49 -7.14 3.96 -4.33
CA TYR A 49 -6.10 4.28 -5.29
C TYR A 49 -5.70 5.76 -5.17
N SER A 50 -4.52 6.07 -5.65
CA SER A 50 -3.98 7.43 -5.54
C SER A 50 -4.91 8.45 -6.19
N ARG A 51 -5.15 9.56 -5.50
CA ARG A 51 -5.97 10.66 -6.02
C ARG A 51 -7.41 10.25 -6.34
N GLU A 52 -7.94 9.30 -5.58
CA GLU A 52 -9.32 8.80 -5.79
C GLU A 52 -10.36 9.91 -5.57
N PHE A 53 -10.23 10.68 -4.50
CA PHE A 53 -11.16 11.76 -4.13
C PHE A 53 -10.51 13.13 -4.16
N GLN A 54 -9.25 13.24 -3.69
CA GLN A 54 -8.51 14.48 -3.59
C GLN A 54 -7.15 14.34 -4.26
N PRO A 55 -6.58 15.43 -4.81
CA PRO A 55 -5.29 15.36 -5.52
C PRO A 55 -4.13 14.82 -4.69
N ALA A 56 -4.18 14.96 -3.36
CA ALA A 56 -3.12 14.51 -2.47
C ALA A 56 -3.36 13.13 -1.86
N ASP A 57 -4.43 12.43 -2.24
CA ASP A 57 -4.74 11.11 -1.69
C ASP A 57 -3.70 10.06 -2.08
N HIS A 58 -3.26 9.27 -1.08
CA HIS A 58 -2.53 8.03 -1.31
C HIS A 58 -3.47 6.84 -1.18
N ALA A 59 -3.17 5.77 -1.91
CA ALA A 59 -4.04 4.59 -1.97
C ALA A 59 -4.31 3.98 -0.59
N GLU A 60 -3.28 3.86 0.23
CA GLU A 60 -3.39 3.24 1.55
C GLU A 60 -4.28 4.06 2.48
N GLU A 61 -4.12 5.39 2.50
CA GLU A 61 -4.96 6.24 3.35
C GLU A 61 -6.43 6.22 2.91
N VAL A 62 -6.67 6.16 1.59
CA VAL A 62 -8.03 6.06 1.06
C VAL A 62 -8.68 4.74 1.49
N ALA A 63 -7.96 3.62 1.35
CA ALA A 63 -8.46 2.32 1.78
C ALA A 63 -8.77 2.29 3.27
N LEU A 64 -7.89 2.82 4.11
CA LEU A 64 -8.11 2.91 5.55
C LEU A 64 -9.33 3.76 5.90
N ALA A 65 -9.48 4.92 5.24
CA ALA A 65 -10.61 5.80 5.47
C ALA A 65 -11.94 5.14 5.07
N LYS A 66 -11.96 4.45 3.94
CA LYS A 66 -13.17 3.77 3.45
C LYS A 66 -13.53 2.56 4.30
N ALA A 67 -12.56 1.89 4.91
CA ALA A 67 -12.82 0.80 5.83
C ALA A 67 -13.59 1.26 7.07
N GLY A 68 -13.38 2.49 7.51
CA GLY A 68 -14.13 3.09 8.62
C GLY A 68 -13.90 2.41 9.97
N LEU A 69 -12.79 1.68 10.13
CA LEU A 69 -12.47 0.99 11.38
C LEU A 69 -11.59 1.89 12.25
N ALA A 70 -11.91 1.93 13.55
CA ALA A 70 -11.11 2.69 14.49
C ALA A 70 -9.69 2.10 14.63
N PRO A 71 -8.68 2.94 14.87
CA PRO A 71 -7.34 2.42 15.18
C PRO A 71 -7.41 1.44 16.35
N GLY A 72 -6.75 0.29 16.20
CA GLY A 72 -6.77 -0.77 17.20
C GLY A 72 -7.96 -1.73 17.11
N ASP A 73 -8.87 -1.56 16.16
CA ASP A 73 -9.95 -2.52 15.95
C ASP A 73 -9.37 -3.92 15.72
N PRO A 74 -9.84 -4.97 16.42
CA PRO A 74 -9.29 -6.32 16.29
C PRO A 74 -9.30 -6.86 14.86
N ARG A 75 -10.23 -6.42 14.03
CA ARG A 75 -10.29 -6.84 12.63
C ARG A 75 -9.07 -6.40 11.84
N LEU A 76 -8.45 -5.27 12.22
CA LEU A 76 -7.24 -4.77 11.59
C LEU A 76 -6.00 -5.59 11.95
N ALA A 77 -5.92 -6.11 13.17
CA ALA A 77 -4.79 -6.94 13.60
C ALA A 77 -4.63 -8.19 12.74
N GLY A 78 -5.73 -8.79 12.30
CA GLY A 78 -5.72 -9.96 11.42
C GLY A 78 -5.76 -9.62 9.93
N ALA A 79 -5.83 -8.35 9.57
CA ALA A 79 -5.95 -7.92 8.18
C ALA A 79 -4.58 -7.78 7.50
N THR A 80 -4.60 -7.90 6.17
CA THR A 80 -3.45 -7.63 5.31
C THR A 80 -3.78 -6.46 4.39
N LEU A 81 -2.88 -5.50 4.28
CA LEU A 81 -2.96 -4.42 3.30
C LEU A 81 -2.04 -4.74 2.13
N TYR A 82 -2.61 -4.88 0.96
CA TYR A 82 -1.88 -5.09 -0.29
C TYR A 82 -1.72 -3.74 -0.98
N SER A 83 -0.49 -3.36 -1.29
CA SER A 83 -0.19 -2.12 -1.99
C SER A 83 0.74 -2.35 -3.14
N SER A 84 0.46 -1.76 -4.30
CA SER A 84 1.31 -1.91 -5.49
C SER A 84 2.68 -1.24 -5.31
N LEU A 85 2.78 -0.27 -4.42
CA LEU A 85 4.03 0.41 -4.07
C LEU A 85 4.21 0.38 -2.55
N GLU A 86 5.45 0.28 -2.08
CA GLU A 86 5.82 0.39 -0.68
C GLU A 86 5.18 1.66 -0.04
N PRO A 87 4.48 1.54 1.11
CA PRO A 87 3.93 2.72 1.79
C PRO A 87 5.01 3.74 2.12
N CYS A 88 4.71 5.02 1.92
CA CYS A 88 5.70 6.07 2.10
C CYS A 88 6.10 6.24 3.57
N ALA A 89 7.40 6.47 3.81
CA ALA A 89 7.95 6.84 5.12
C ALA A 89 8.07 8.35 5.29
N ALA A 90 7.98 9.10 4.19
CA ALA A 90 7.97 10.56 4.15
C ALA A 90 7.00 10.99 3.06
N ARG A 91 6.46 12.19 3.22
CA ARG A 91 5.45 12.66 2.26
C ARG A 91 5.44 14.20 2.27
N ALA A 92 5.36 14.77 1.07
CA ALA A 92 5.39 16.22 0.89
C ALA A 92 4.03 16.89 1.07
N SER A 93 2.94 16.16 0.80
CA SER A 93 1.59 16.73 0.67
C SER A 93 0.79 16.76 1.97
N LYS A 94 1.11 15.91 2.93
CA LYS A 94 0.39 15.79 4.21
C LYS A 94 1.36 15.46 5.33
N PRO A 95 1.04 15.79 6.60
CA PRO A 95 1.99 15.61 7.71
C PRO A 95 2.26 14.14 8.07
N THR A 96 1.30 13.23 7.82
CA THR A 96 1.43 11.83 8.26
C THR A 96 1.69 10.91 7.07
N PRO A 97 2.87 10.27 6.99
CA PRO A 97 3.15 9.28 5.96
C PRO A 97 2.27 8.04 6.10
N CYS A 98 2.06 7.31 4.99
CA CYS A 98 1.22 6.11 5.00
C CYS A 98 1.75 5.02 5.93
N ALA A 99 3.06 4.86 6.05
CA ALA A 99 3.62 3.90 7.00
C ALA A 99 3.15 4.20 8.43
N ASP A 100 3.12 5.48 8.83
CA ASP A 100 2.65 5.87 10.16
C ASP A 100 1.14 5.65 10.35
N LEU A 101 0.34 5.89 9.30
CA LEU A 101 -1.09 5.60 9.35
C LEU A 101 -1.35 4.11 9.55
N ILE A 102 -0.61 3.26 8.85
CA ILE A 102 -0.70 1.81 8.97
C ILE A 102 -0.31 1.36 10.38
N ILE A 103 0.81 1.86 10.90
CA ILE A 103 1.26 1.54 12.26
C ILE A 103 0.19 1.92 13.28
N ALA A 104 -0.35 3.12 13.18
CA ALA A 104 -1.38 3.61 14.11
C ALA A 104 -2.67 2.80 14.02
N SER A 105 -3.00 2.26 12.84
CA SER A 105 -4.22 1.48 12.64
C SER A 105 -4.19 0.13 13.33
N GLY A 106 -3.01 -0.46 13.53
CA GLY A 106 -2.87 -1.79 14.09
C GLY A 106 -2.94 -2.92 13.06
N ILE A 107 -2.85 -2.61 11.77
CA ILE A 107 -2.79 -3.63 10.71
C ILE A 107 -1.60 -4.55 10.97
N GLY A 108 -1.84 -5.87 10.88
CA GLY A 108 -0.82 -6.87 11.20
C GLY A 108 0.18 -7.12 10.10
N ARG A 109 -0.21 -6.92 8.83
CA ARG A 109 0.64 -7.30 7.69
C ARG A 109 0.44 -6.38 6.50
N VAL A 110 1.53 -6.11 5.79
CA VAL A 110 1.53 -5.37 4.51
C VAL A 110 2.26 -6.21 3.46
N VAL A 111 1.70 -6.29 2.27
CA VAL A 111 2.31 -6.97 1.11
C VAL A 111 2.46 -5.95 -0.01
N VAL A 112 3.66 -5.84 -0.57
CA VAL A 112 3.97 -4.87 -1.60
C VAL A 112 4.62 -5.51 -2.82
N ALA A 113 4.39 -4.93 -4.00
CA ALA A 113 4.99 -5.40 -5.24
C ALA A 113 6.32 -4.70 -5.53
N TRP A 114 6.42 -3.42 -5.19
CA TRP A 114 7.52 -2.57 -5.62
C TRP A 114 7.97 -1.67 -4.47
N ARG A 115 9.25 -1.64 -4.18
CA ARG A 115 9.81 -0.73 -3.18
C ARG A 115 9.94 0.67 -3.78
N GLU A 116 9.60 1.68 -2.98
CA GLU A 116 9.58 3.06 -3.45
C GLU A 116 10.97 3.54 -3.87
N PRO A 117 11.16 3.94 -5.15
CA PRO A 117 12.42 4.54 -5.57
C PRO A 117 12.52 5.98 -5.03
N PRO A 118 13.73 6.45 -4.67
CA PRO A 118 13.91 7.77 -4.05
C PRO A 118 13.87 8.91 -5.08
N ILE A 119 12.77 9.04 -5.82
CA ILE A 119 12.60 10.07 -6.86
C ILE A 119 11.91 11.30 -6.30
N PHE A 120 10.76 11.12 -5.62
CA PHE A 120 10.00 12.23 -5.05
C PHE A 120 10.26 12.38 -3.55
N VAL A 121 10.39 11.26 -2.82
CA VAL A 121 10.68 11.23 -1.38
C VAL A 121 11.66 10.09 -1.11
N PRO A 122 12.41 10.13 0.01
CA PRO A 122 13.22 8.98 0.43
C PRO A 122 12.34 7.76 0.66
N GLY A 123 12.82 6.57 0.26
CA GLY A 123 12.15 5.30 0.55
C GLY A 123 12.28 4.92 2.03
N GLY A 124 11.97 3.66 2.36
CA GLY A 124 12.17 3.12 3.70
C GLY A 124 10.92 2.80 4.48
N GLY A 125 9.75 2.84 3.85
CA GLY A 125 8.49 2.50 4.51
C GLY A 125 8.46 1.08 5.04
N ALA A 126 8.99 0.09 4.29
CA ALA A 126 9.05 -1.29 4.72
C ALA A 126 9.90 -1.46 5.99
N VAL A 127 11.05 -0.80 6.05
CA VAL A 127 11.91 -0.84 7.24
C VAL A 127 11.19 -0.25 8.44
N ARG A 128 10.52 0.88 8.25
CA ARG A 128 9.76 1.56 9.31
C ARG A 128 8.62 0.70 9.84
N LEU A 129 7.88 0.06 8.95
CA LEU A 129 6.80 -0.86 9.31
C LEU A 129 7.32 -2.05 10.12
N ARG A 130 8.40 -2.68 9.66
CA ARG A 130 9.00 -3.84 10.35
C ARG A 130 9.50 -3.46 11.74
N LYS A 131 10.12 -2.31 11.89
CA LYS A 131 10.58 -1.82 13.21
C LYS A 131 9.43 -1.63 14.20
N ALA A 132 8.25 -1.31 13.70
CA ALA A 132 7.05 -1.13 14.53
C ALA A 132 6.29 -2.45 14.76
N GLY A 133 6.78 -3.58 14.26
CA GLY A 133 6.17 -4.89 14.46
C GLY A 133 5.18 -5.32 13.39
N VAL A 134 5.04 -4.55 12.31
CA VAL A 134 4.19 -4.94 11.18
C VAL A 134 4.96 -5.89 10.28
N ALA A 135 4.35 -7.04 9.94
CA ALA A 135 4.95 -7.98 9.00
C ALA A 135 4.90 -7.39 7.58
N VAL A 136 6.00 -7.42 6.86
CA VAL A 136 6.06 -6.92 5.49
C VAL A 136 6.61 -7.99 4.57
N THR A 137 5.86 -8.31 3.53
CA THR A 137 6.28 -9.22 2.45
C THR A 137 6.41 -8.43 1.16
N VAL A 138 7.51 -8.61 0.45
CA VAL A 138 7.70 -8.04 -0.89
C VAL A 138 7.54 -9.17 -1.90
N VAL A 139 6.76 -8.94 -2.97
CA VAL A 139 6.55 -9.89 -4.05
C VAL A 139 7.20 -9.32 -5.32
N PRO A 140 8.51 -9.51 -5.51
CA PRO A 140 9.26 -8.84 -6.58
C PRO A 140 8.84 -9.26 -7.98
N GLU A 141 8.21 -10.43 -8.15
CA GLU A 141 7.70 -10.89 -9.45
C GLU A 141 6.65 -9.94 -10.03
N LEU A 142 5.96 -9.17 -9.18
CA LEU A 142 4.93 -8.22 -9.61
C LEU A 142 5.44 -6.77 -9.69
N ALA A 143 6.71 -6.53 -9.36
CA ALA A 143 7.28 -5.19 -9.40
C ALA A 143 7.23 -4.57 -10.81
N GLY A 144 7.49 -5.37 -11.84
CA GLY A 144 7.45 -4.90 -13.23
C GLY A 144 6.08 -4.36 -13.63
N ALA A 145 5.00 -5.04 -13.24
CA ALA A 145 3.65 -4.61 -13.53
C ALA A 145 3.30 -3.30 -12.80
N ALA A 146 3.71 -3.18 -11.54
CA ALA A 146 3.50 -1.95 -10.76
C ALA A 146 4.29 -0.77 -11.36
N ARG A 147 5.53 -0.99 -11.76
CA ARG A 147 6.35 0.04 -12.43
C ARG A 147 5.78 0.47 -13.77
N ALA A 148 5.22 -0.46 -14.55
CA ALA A 148 4.67 -0.16 -15.86
C ALA A 148 3.59 0.92 -15.81
N VAL A 149 2.77 0.92 -14.77
CA VAL A 149 1.73 1.96 -14.57
C VAL A 149 2.37 3.35 -14.37
N ASN A 150 3.60 3.39 -13.87
CA ASN A 150 4.34 4.61 -13.54
C ASN A 150 5.52 4.88 -14.48
N ALA A 151 5.55 4.23 -15.63
CA ALA A 151 6.70 4.29 -16.55
C ALA A 151 7.07 5.72 -16.96
N HIS A 152 6.08 6.60 -17.11
CA HIS A 152 6.28 7.99 -17.50
C HIS A 152 7.00 8.84 -16.43
N LEU A 153 7.08 8.34 -15.21
CA LEU A 153 7.76 9.02 -14.09
C LEU A 153 9.16 8.49 -13.83
N LEU A 154 9.54 7.40 -14.50
CA LEU A 154 10.80 6.71 -14.24
C LEU A 154 11.84 7.08 -15.30
N PRO A 155 13.15 7.05 -14.94
CA PRO A 155 14.22 7.23 -15.92
C PRO A 155 14.12 6.19 -17.04
N ALA A 156 14.48 6.59 -18.24
CA ALA A 156 14.50 5.71 -19.41
C ALA A 156 15.56 4.60 -19.25
#